data_bf68bf1dc715afd14ad9b43ac6752cbf
#
_entry.id   bf68bf1dc715afd14ad9b43ac6752cbf
#
_cell.length_a   1.000
_cell.length_b   1.000
_cell.length_c   1.000
_cell.angle_alpha   90.00
_cell.angle_beta   90.00
_cell.angle_gamma   90.00
#
_symmetry.space_group_name_H-M   'P 1'
#
loop_
_entity.id
_entity.type
_entity.pdbx_description
1 polymer ?
#
loop_
_entity_poly.entity_id
_entity_poly.type
_entity_poly.pdbx_seq_one_letter_code
_entity_poly.pdbx_strand_id
1 'polypeptide(L)'
;MEPCRIRSVVFLASVLALAASAGLAEEAISVTVDATRIRQKLQHIELVVPVKPGPLTLYYPKWIPGEHGPDGPIANLTGLKFEADSKTIPWQRDLLDVFTFHLEIPHGVSHLNATYDYIEPDGVSATDKLLALEWNEVVLYPADIPAEKLTYEAKLLLPDGWKFGTALPVENESGNRVSFKPISLDLLVDSPVIAGEFYRTIDLTPPGEPIHHEIDIAADSADALNMSPENQKEMINLVAESGKLFGARHYRDYHFLLALSDHVAHFGLEHHESNNSRLPERTLLLPSSGMSLGGLLAHEFVHSWNGKFRRPADLTVPYYEQPMKTDLLWGYEGLTDYIGPMLAARSGLWTPDQYHEYLASIAAMLGPGRPGRTWRPLLDTAVGEPGLGFARGGWLNWRRGTDYYDEGDLLWLEVATIIHRESGGKKSIDDFCQEFHGGPNHGPEVKTYTFDELVKTLNAFAPFDWAGFFHTRLASTSAEAPVGGIESGGWKILFNDKPLKLEGRRGNPGDVYSVGLQVGSDGVVTDAIVGSPAFEAGVSSQMKIIGVNGRVYTQELLSDAIKSAKDASQPISLLVVVDGYFRTCTINYHGGARYPHLVRDSDRPDYLDELIKPHAAAQ
;
A
#
# COMPACT_ATOMS: atom_id res chain seq x y z
N MET A 1 -44.65 -22.08 76.43
CA MET A 1 -43.45 -22.76 76.93
C MET A 1 -42.99 -23.73 75.82
N GLU A 2 -42.18 -23.27 74.90
CA GLU A 2 -41.62 -24.15 73.89
C GLU A 2 -40.10 -23.99 73.89
N PRO A 3 -39.35 -25.06 73.66
CA PRO A 3 -37.91 -25.05 73.80
C PRO A 3 -37.24 -24.65 72.47
N CYS A 4 -36.25 -23.77 72.62
CA CYS A 4 -35.32 -23.32 71.60
C CYS A 4 -34.48 -24.49 71.08
N ARG A 5 -34.55 -24.75 69.74
CA ARG A 5 -33.67 -25.66 69.01
C ARG A 5 -32.46 -24.94 68.46
N ILE A 6 -31.32 -25.19 68.96
CA ILE A 6 -29.99 -24.78 68.44
C ILE A 6 -29.71 -25.62 67.19
N ARG A 7 -29.58 -24.99 66.00
CA ARG A 7 -29.05 -25.61 64.78
C ARG A 7 -27.56 -25.31 64.68
N SER A 8 -26.77 -26.34 64.80
CA SER A 8 -25.33 -26.31 64.50
C SER A 8 -25.13 -26.13 63.01
N VAL A 9 -24.48 -25.04 62.58
CA VAL A 9 -24.03 -24.83 61.22
C VAL A 9 -22.61 -25.36 61.10
N VAL A 10 -22.47 -26.44 60.33
CA VAL A 10 -21.15 -26.97 59.95
C VAL A 10 -20.64 -26.14 58.81
N PHE A 11 -19.58 -25.37 59.03
CA PHE A 11 -18.83 -24.68 57.96
C PHE A 11 -17.92 -25.71 57.25
N LEU A 12 -18.29 -26.08 56.03
CA LEU A 12 -17.43 -26.83 55.12
C LEU A 12 -16.49 -25.82 54.42
N ALA A 13 -15.24 -25.76 54.85
CA ALA A 13 -14.21 -24.97 54.19
C ALA A 13 -13.78 -25.69 52.91
N SER A 14 -14.28 -25.26 51.77
CA SER A 14 -13.79 -25.67 50.45
C SER A 14 -12.47 -24.98 50.19
N VAL A 15 -11.37 -25.68 50.31
CA VAL A 15 -10.05 -25.24 49.82
C VAL A 15 -10.08 -25.32 48.29
N LEU A 16 -10.29 -24.22 47.60
CA LEU A 16 -10.01 -24.09 46.18
C LEU A 16 -8.48 -24.10 46.02
N ALA A 17 -7.94 -25.22 45.56
CA ALA A 17 -6.59 -25.27 45.01
C ALA A 17 -6.60 -24.49 43.70
N LEU A 18 -6.13 -23.24 43.71
CA LEU A 18 -5.68 -22.58 42.49
C LEU A 18 -4.47 -23.36 41.99
N ALA A 19 -4.69 -24.25 41.03
CA ALA A 19 -3.62 -24.70 40.16
C ALA A 19 -3.20 -23.48 39.33
N ALA A 20 -2.08 -22.86 39.75
CA ALA A 20 -1.36 -21.96 38.85
C ALA A 20 -0.90 -22.86 37.68
N SER A 21 -1.61 -22.79 36.57
CA SER A 21 -1.08 -23.19 35.27
C SER A 21 0.07 -22.21 34.98
N ALA A 22 1.29 -22.60 35.38
CA ALA A 22 2.48 -22.07 34.71
C ALA A 22 2.29 -22.45 33.25
N GLY A 23 1.89 -21.48 32.42
CA GLY A 23 1.89 -21.64 30.99
C GLY A 23 3.33 -21.99 30.62
N LEU A 24 3.55 -23.24 30.22
CA LEU A 24 4.74 -23.59 29.45
C LEU A 24 4.70 -22.65 28.26
N ALA A 25 5.75 -21.86 28.04
CA ALA A 25 5.92 -21.11 26.83
C ALA A 25 5.65 -22.09 25.68
N GLU A 26 4.70 -21.79 24.83
CA GLU A 26 4.38 -22.64 23.69
C GLU A 26 5.64 -22.71 22.84
N GLU A 27 6.08 -23.92 22.48
CA GLU A 27 7.33 -24.11 21.72
C GLU A 27 7.24 -23.39 20.38
N ALA A 28 8.30 -22.68 20.00
CA ALA A 28 8.30 -21.89 18.77
C ALA A 28 8.27 -22.77 17.51
N ILE A 29 7.61 -22.29 16.47
CA ILE A 29 7.66 -22.87 15.13
C ILE A 29 8.96 -22.42 14.47
N SER A 30 9.77 -23.36 13.98
CA SER A 30 10.99 -23.02 13.24
C SER A 30 10.71 -23.00 11.75
N VAL A 31 11.07 -21.90 11.08
CA VAL A 31 11.02 -21.78 9.60
C VAL A 31 12.40 -21.48 9.05
N THR A 32 12.84 -22.26 8.06
CA THR A 32 14.08 -22.02 7.32
C THR A 32 13.72 -21.85 5.85
N VAL A 33 14.09 -20.70 5.28
CA VAL A 33 13.95 -20.39 3.85
C VAL A 33 15.33 -20.46 3.21
N ASP A 34 15.52 -21.39 2.30
CA ASP A 34 16.71 -21.49 1.46
C ASP A 34 16.45 -20.81 0.10
N ALA A 35 16.88 -19.56 -0.02
CA ALA A 35 16.82 -18.75 -1.24
C ALA A 35 18.10 -18.86 -2.09
N THR A 36 19.02 -19.80 -1.83
CA THR A 36 20.26 -19.96 -2.60
C THR A 36 20.00 -20.28 -4.07
N ARG A 37 18.81 -20.77 -4.40
CA ARG A 37 18.34 -21.06 -5.77
C ARG A 37 17.43 -20.00 -6.36
N ILE A 38 17.44 -18.79 -5.83
CA ILE A 38 16.55 -17.71 -6.30
C ILE A 38 16.76 -17.37 -7.79
N ARG A 39 17.96 -17.59 -8.32
CA ARG A 39 18.24 -17.46 -9.75
C ARG A 39 17.44 -18.43 -10.63
N GLN A 40 16.97 -19.55 -10.08
CA GLN A 40 16.04 -20.48 -10.70
C GLN A 40 14.58 -20.20 -10.32
N LYS A 41 14.31 -19.06 -9.67
CA LYS A 41 12.97 -18.67 -9.18
C LYS A 41 12.39 -19.69 -8.20
N LEU A 42 13.22 -20.24 -7.33
CA LEU A 42 12.83 -21.25 -6.36
C LEU A 42 13.41 -20.96 -4.99
N GLN A 43 12.55 -20.96 -3.99
CA GLN A 43 12.91 -21.01 -2.59
C GLN A 43 12.50 -22.35 -2.00
N HIS A 44 13.37 -22.99 -1.20
CA HIS A 44 13.04 -24.23 -0.49
C HIS A 44 12.76 -23.92 0.96
N ILE A 45 11.65 -24.43 1.50
CA ILE A 45 11.19 -24.15 2.85
C ILE A 45 11.20 -25.43 3.68
N GLU A 46 11.80 -25.34 4.87
CA GLU A 46 11.70 -26.33 5.94
C GLU A 46 10.98 -25.69 7.12
N LEU A 47 9.85 -26.29 7.54
CA LEU A 47 9.05 -25.83 8.66
C LEU A 47 8.95 -26.94 9.70
N VAL A 48 9.21 -26.63 10.98
CA VAL A 48 9.04 -27.55 12.10
C VAL A 48 7.97 -27.00 13.04
N VAL A 49 6.85 -27.71 13.11
CA VAL A 49 5.68 -27.31 13.90
C VAL A 49 5.56 -28.21 15.13
N PRO A 50 5.58 -27.66 16.35
CA PRO A 50 5.20 -28.44 17.55
C PRO A 50 3.75 -28.88 17.47
N VAL A 51 3.49 -30.17 17.67
CA VAL A 51 2.16 -30.74 17.48
C VAL A 51 1.77 -31.69 18.64
N LYS A 52 0.46 -31.95 18.74
CA LYS A 52 -0.12 -32.99 19.61
C LYS A 52 -0.78 -34.06 18.76
N PRO A 53 -0.83 -35.32 19.22
CA PRO A 53 -1.57 -36.37 18.51
C PRO A 53 -3.04 -36.02 18.30
N GLY A 54 -3.58 -36.36 17.12
CA GLY A 54 -4.97 -36.11 16.72
C GLY A 54 -5.07 -35.21 15.49
N PRO A 55 -6.27 -34.67 15.19
CA PRO A 55 -6.49 -33.83 14.04
C PRO A 55 -5.73 -32.52 14.16
N LEU A 56 -5.07 -32.12 13.06
CA LEU A 56 -4.37 -30.83 12.90
C LEU A 56 -4.88 -30.16 11.65
N THR A 57 -5.19 -28.87 11.75
CA THR A 57 -5.46 -28.01 10.61
C THR A 57 -4.37 -26.94 10.52
N LEU A 58 -3.78 -26.80 9.34
CA LEU A 58 -2.81 -25.76 9.03
C LEU A 58 -3.39 -24.82 7.98
N TYR A 59 -3.12 -23.52 8.14
CA TYR A 59 -3.46 -22.47 7.19
C TYR A 59 -2.22 -21.98 6.46
N TYR A 60 -2.41 -21.57 5.21
CA TYR A 60 -1.51 -20.70 4.47
C TYR A 60 -2.11 -19.30 4.46
N PRO A 61 -1.35 -18.22 4.76
CA PRO A 61 -1.90 -16.88 4.88
C PRO A 61 -2.65 -16.43 3.61
N LYS A 62 -3.87 -15.93 3.78
CA LYS A 62 -4.80 -15.54 2.71
C LYS A 62 -5.12 -14.05 2.69
N TRP A 63 -5.46 -13.48 3.87
CA TRP A 63 -5.77 -12.07 4.05
C TRP A 63 -4.59 -11.38 4.74
N ILE A 64 -3.70 -10.80 3.95
CA ILE A 64 -2.49 -10.16 4.46
C ILE A 64 -2.81 -8.72 4.84
N PRO A 65 -2.43 -8.24 6.05
CA PRO A 65 -2.61 -6.84 6.43
C PRO A 65 -1.80 -5.91 5.53
N GLY A 66 -2.51 -5.06 4.76
CA GLY A 66 -1.95 -4.18 3.72
C GLY A 66 -2.41 -4.54 2.32
N GLU A 67 -2.64 -5.81 2.01
CA GLU A 67 -3.11 -6.26 0.69
C GLU A 67 -4.62 -6.02 0.46
N HIS A 68 -5.39 -5.80 1.51
CA HIS A 68 -6.83 -5.52 1.51
C HIS A 68 -7.72 -6.58 0.85
N GLY A 69 -7.17 -7.74 0.48
CA GLY A 69 -7.85 -8.81 -0.24
C GLY A 69 -7.40 -10.20 0.19
N PRO A 70 -8.05 -11.27 -0.34
CA PRO A 70 -7.64 -12.66 -0.13
C PRO A 70 -6.54 -13.04 -1.12
N ASP A 71 -5.42 -12.31 -1.12
CA ASP A 71 -4.42 -12.32 -2.18
C ASP A 71 -3.22 -13.24 -1.91
N GLY A 72 -3.25 -14.03 -0.81
CA GLY A 72 -2.21 -14.99 -0.51
C GLY A 72 -1.86 -15.89 -1.71
N PRO A 73 -0.57 -15.97 -2.15
CA PRO A 73 -0.19 -16.58 -3.42
C PRO A 73 -0.07 -18.11 -3.36
N ILE A 74 -1.09 -18.81 -2.83
CA ILE A 74 -1.13 -20.26 -2.60
C ILE A 74 -0.78 -21.09 -3.85
N ALA A 75 -1.01 -20.57 -5.06
CA ALA A 75 -0.68 -21.27 -6.31
C ALA A 75 0.83 -21.51 -6.48
N ASN A 76 1.66 -20.73 -5.80
CA ASN A 76 3.12 -20.81 -5.88
C ASN A 76 3.72 -21.82 -4.87
N LEU A 77 2.94 -22.26 -3.87
CA LEU A 77 3.35 -23.30 -2.92
C LEU A 77 3.27 -24.68 -3.61
N THR A 78 4.40 -25.37 -3.71
CA THR A 78 4.54 -26.62 -4.45
C THR A 78 5.35 -27.66 -3.67
N GLY A 79 5.27 -28.91 -4.05
CA GLY A 79 6.06 -30.00 -3.47
C GLY A 79 5.78 -30.31 -2.00
N LEU A 80 4.65 -29.87 -1.45
CA LEU A 80 4.31 -29.98 -0.03
C LEU A 80 4.30 -31.43 0.46
N LYS A 81 5.12 -31.69 1.48
CA LYS A 81 5.21 -32.97 2.20
C LYS A 81 5.24 -32.73 3.69
N PHE A 82 4.59 -33.62 4.43
CA PHE A 82 4.65 -33.66 5.87
C PHE A 82 5.27 -34.97 6.33
N GLU A 83 6.19 -34.88 7.30
CA GLU A 83 6.88 -36.02 7.86
C GLU A 83 6.94 -35.93 9.40
N ALA A 84 6.83 -37.05 10.07
CA ALA A 84 7.08 -37.20 11.50
C ALA A 84 7.78 -38.52 11.76
N ASP A 85 8.83 -38.55 12.59
CA ASP A 85 9.63 -39.76 12.88
C ASP A 85 10.08 -40.47 11.59
N SER A 86 10.50 -39.73 10.58
CA SER A 86 10.90 -40.23 9.24
C SER A 86 9.79 -40.96 8.47
N LYS A 87 8.53 -40.74 8.80
CA LYS A 87 7.36 -41.28 8.11
C LYS A 87 6.54 -40.14 7.48
N THR A 88 6.14 -40.34 6.25
CA THR A 88 5.22 -39.41 5.58
C THR A 88 3.86 -39.39 6.29
N ILE A 89 3.36 -38.21 6.60
CA ILE A 89 2.02 -37.96 7.13
C ILE A 89 1.12 -37.56 5.98
N PRO A 90 0.05 -38.30 5.68
CA PRO A 90 -0.92 -37.95 4.66
C PRO A 90 -1.66 -36.66 5.05
N TRP A 91 -1.94 -35.83 4.05
CA TRP A 91 -2.70 -34.60 4.22
C TRP A 91 -3.79 -34.46 3.15
N GLN A 92 -4.79 -33.66 3.44
CA GLN A 92 -5.86 -33.32 2.51
C GLN A 92 -6.07 -31.80 2.51
N ARG A 93 -6.26 -31.26 1.31
CA ARG A 93 -6.69 -29.85 1.16
C ARG A 93 -8.19 -29.77 1.48
N ASP A 94 -8.62 -28.67 2.14
CA ASP A 94 -10.03 -28.44 2.37
C ASP A 94 -10.79 -28.33 1.03
N LEU A 95 -12.03 -28.81 1.01
CA LEU A 95 -12.83 -28.89 -0.23
C LEU A 95 -13.40 -27.55 -0.67
N LEU A 96 -13.46 -26.56 0.23
CA LEU A 96 -14.02 -25.24 -0.02
C LEU A 96 -12.97 -24.13 0.05
N ASP A 97 -11.91 -24.33 0.86
CA ASP A 97 -10.85 -23.35 1.05
C ASP A 97 -9.49 -23.93 0.71
N VAL A 98 -8.95 -23.50 -0.46
CA VAL A 98 -7.67 -24.01 -0.97
C VAL A 98 -6.46 -23.64 -0.11
N PHE A 99 -6.60 -22.72 0.85
CA PHE A 99 -5.55 -22.28 1.76
C PHE A 99 -5.42 -23.18 3.01
N THR A 100 -6.33 -24.13 3.19
CA THR A 100 -6.47 -24.96 4.40
C THR A 100 -6.04 -26.39 4.16
N PHE A 101 -5.23 -26.94 5.08
CA PHE A 101 -4.69 -28.31 5.02
C PHE A 101 -5.06 -29.08 6.29
N HIS A 102 -5.56 -30.31 6.13
CA HIS A 102 -5.95 -31.21 7.22
C HIS A 102 -5.03 -32.42 7.30
N LEU A 103 -4.61 -32.74 8.52
CA LEU A 103 -3.73 -33.87 8.83
C LEU A 103 -4.24 -34.63 10.07
N GLU A 104 -3.82 -35.88 10.23
CA GLU A 104 -4.00 -36.67 11.46
C GLU A 104 -2.61 -36.97 12.03
N ILE A 105 -2.30 -36.44 13.20
CA ILE A 105 -1.01 -36.62 13.87
C ILE A 105 -1.00 -37.91 14.69
N PRO A 106 -0.07 -38.84 14.41
CA PRO A 106 0.00 -40.10 15.11
C PRO A 106 0.34 -39.96 16.60
N HIS A 107 -0.06 -40.94 17.40
CA HIS A 107 0.34 -41.01 18.80
C HIS A 107 1.86 -41.05 18.97
N GLY A 108 2.37 -40.27 19.94
CA GLY A 108 3.79 -40.16 20.26
C GLY A 108 4.57 -39.15 19.44
N VAL A 109 3.97 -38.55 18.41
CA VAL A 109 4.57 -37.49 17.64
C VAL A 109 4.39 -36.15 18.36
N SER A 110 5.50 -35.40 18.52
CA SER A 110 5.52 -34.06 19.14
C SER A 110 5.94 -32.96 18.15
N HIS A 111 6.52 -33.31 17.00
CA HIS A 111 6.93 -32.36 15.97
C HIS A 111 6.54 -32.89 14.60
N LEU A 112 6.04 -31.96 13.77
CA LEU A 112 5.73 -32.19 12.36
C LEU A 112 6.70 -31.40 11.51
N ASN A 113 7.41 -32.07 10.61
CA ASN A 113 8.26 -31.42 9.62
C ASN A 113 7.43 -31.24 8.34
N ALA A 114 7.36 -30.01 7.83
CA ALA A 114 6.84 -29.70 6.52
C ALA A 114 7.98 -29.25 5.61
N THR A 115 8.04 -29.78 4.40
CA THR A 115 8.95 -29.32 3.35
C THR A 115 8.17 -28.97 2.11
N TYR A 116 8.50 -27.87 1.47
CA TYR A 116 7.86 -27.39 0.24
C TYR A 116 8.72 -26.37 -0.46
N ASP A 117 8.37 -26.06 -1.69
CA ASP A 117 9.02 -25.04 -2.47
C ASP A 117 8.02 -23.90 -2.75
N TYR A 118 8.52 -22.67 -2.73
CA TYR A 118 7.82 -21.50 -3.25
C TYR A 118 8.43 -21.13 -4.62
N ILE A 119 7.58 -21.04 -5.64
CA ILE A 119 7.96 -20.64 -6.98
C ILE A 119 7.75 -19.13 -7.10
N GLU A 120 8.83 -18.38 -7.27
CA GLU A 120 8.78 -16.95 -7.54
C GLU A 120 8.09 -16.67 -8.87
N PRO A 121 6.99 -15.92 -8.89
CA PRO A 121 6.37 -15.53 -10.15
C PRO A 121 7.29 -14.64 -10.98
N ASP A 122 7.29 -14.84 -12.29
CA ASP A 122 8.06 -13.99 -13.18
C ASP A 122 7.60 -12.52 -13.10
N GLY A 123 8.56 -11.62 -12.93
CA GLY A 123 8.30 -10.18 -12.92
C GLY A 123 7.63 -9.67 -11.64
N VAL A 124 7.71 -10.39 -10.51
CA VAL A 124 7.06 -9.98 -9.26
C VAL A 124 8.07 -9.56 -8.18
N SER A 125 8.86 -10.47 -7.62
CA SER A 125 9.61 -10.23 -6.39
C SER A 125 11.10 -10.53 -6.48
N ALA A 126 11.57 -11.19 -7.54
CA ALA A 126 12.98 -11.56 -7.65
C ALA A 126 13.54 -11.45 -9.06
N THR A 127 14.85 -11.21 -9.14
CA THR A 127 15.68 -11.31 -10.36
C THR A 127 16.89 -12.21 -10.10
N ASP A 128 17.82 -12.28 -11.05
CA ASP A 128 19.13 -12.92 -10.83
C ASP A 128 19.99 -12.19 -9.79
N LYS A 129 19.63 -10.96 -9.42
CA LYS A 129 20.45 -10.03 -8.62
C LYS A 129 19.81 -9.59 -7.32
N LEU A 130 18.50 -9.67 -7.18
CA LEU A 130 17.77 -9.26 -5.98
C LEU A 130 16.58 -10.17 -5.66
N LEU A 131 16.14 -10.13 -4.42
CA LEU A 131 14.95 -10.76 -3.86
C LEU A 131 14.28 -9.80 -2.90
N ALA A 132 12.96 -9.68 -3.00
CA ALA A 132 12.11 -9.11 -1.96
C ALA A 132 11.23 -10.26 -1.41
N LEU A 133 11.57 -10.76 -0.23
CA LEU A 133 10.90 -11.87 0.44
C LEU A 133 9.79 -11.35 1.36
N GLU A 134 8.58 -11.84 1.16
CA GLU A 134 7.44 -11.70 2.07
C GLU A 134 7.24 -13.01 2.85
N TRP A 135 7.27 -12.96 4.19
CA TRP A 135 7.17 -14.18 5.01
C TRP A 135 5.81 -14.88 4.91
N ASN A 136 4.73 -14.15 4.62
CA ASN A 136 3.40 -14.75 4.35
C ASN A 136 3.40 -15.74 3.17
N GLU A 137 4.34 -15.60 2.23
CA GLU A 137 4.48 -16.47 1.08
C GLU A 137 5.08 -17.84 1.43
N VAL A 138 5.78 -17.92 2.58
CA VAL A 138 6.64 -19.06 2.94
C VAL A 138 6.34 -19.67 4.30
N VAL A 139 5.17 -19.39 4.91
CA VAL A 139 4.77 -19.97 6.20
C VAL A 139 3.46 -20.77 6.09
N LEU A 140 3.35 -21.78 6.96
CA LEU A 140 2.11 -22.44 7.32
C LEU A 140 1.94 -22.34 8.83
N TYR A 141 0.72 -22.15 9.32
CA TYR A 141 0.48 -21.98 10.75
C TYR A 141 -0.77 -22.73 11.25
N PRO A 142 -0.80 -23.16 12.54
CA PRO A 142 -1.94 -23.84 13.15
C PRO A 142 -3.19 -22.97 13.19
N ALA A 143 -4.33 -23.55 12.80
CA ALA A 143 -5.62 -22.87 12.68
C ALA A 143 -6.21 -22.38 14.03
N ASP A 144 -5.88 -23.04 15.12
CA ASP A 144 -6.54 -22.80 16.42
C ASP A 144 -5.86 -21.70 17.26
N ILE A 145 -4.76 -21.12 16.78
CA ILE A 145 -3.95 -20.16 17.54
C ILE A 145 -3.88 -18.84 16.77
N PRO A 146 -4.29 -17.70 17.38
CA PRO A 146 -4.14 -16.38 16.77
C PRO A 146 -2.70 -16.07 16.37
N ALA A 147 -2.50 -15.37 15.24
CA ALA A 147 -1.18 -15.07 14.69
C ALA A 147 -0.27 -14.34 15.70
N GLU A 148 -0.80 -13.41 16.49
CA GLU A 148 -0.08 -12.68 17.53
C GLU A 148 0.49 -13.57 18.66
N LYS A 149 -0.05 -14.79 18.83
CA LYS A 149 0.34 -15.74 19.88
C LYS A 149 1.26 -16.85 19.39
N LEU A 150 1.43 -16.98 18.09
CA LEU A 150 2.35 -17.95 17.50
C LEU A 150 3.76 -17.36 17.48
N THR A 151 4.73 -18.06 18.06
CA THR A 151 6.14 -17.65 18.02
C THR A 151 6.88 -18.40 16.93
N TYR A 152 7.65 -17.66 16.11
CA TYR A 152 8.49 -18.19 15.04
C TYR A 152 9.97 -17.93 15.31
N GLU A 153 10.80 -18.92 14.99
CA GLU A 153 12.25 -18.81 14.85
C GLU A 153 12.59 -18.90 13.36
N ALA A 154 12.81 -17.74 12.73
CA ALA A 154 13.05 -17.66 11.29
C ALA A 154 14.54 -17.70 10.97
N LYS A 155 14.87 -18.39 9.86
CA LYS A 155 16.23 -18.48 9.28
C LYS A 155 16.14 -18.28 7.78
N LEU A 156 17.15 -17.58 7.23
CA LEU A 156 17.25 -17.30 5.80
C LEU A 156 18.64 -17.69 5.30
N LEU A 157 18.70 -18.43 4.19
CA LEU A 157 19.92 -18.71 3.46
C LEU A 157 19.87 -17.95 2.14
N LEU A 158 20.87 -17.11 1.90
CA LEU A 158 20.99 -16.29 0.69
C LEU A 158 22.06 -16.85 -0.25
N PRO A 159 22.09 -16.46 -1.53
CA PRO A 159 23.24 -16.71 -2.39
C PRO A 159 24.54 -16.12 -1.79
N ASP A 160 25.66 -16.77 -2.05
CA ASP A 160 26.96 -16.32 -1.52
C ASP A 160 27.26 -14.86 -1.92
N GLY A 161 27.65 -14.06 -0.94
CA GLY A 161 28.02 -12.65 -1.13
C GLY A 161 26.85 -11.66 -1.17
N TRP A 162 25.61 -12.12 -1.17
CA TRP A 162 24.46 -11.23 -1.08
C TRP A 162 24.39 -10.56 0.30
N LYS A 163 23.83 -9.34 0.30
CA LYS A 163 23.50 -8.57 1.50
C LYS A 163 21.99 -8.45 1.62
N PHE A 164 21.51 -8.06 2.78
CA PHE A 164 20.07 -7.94 3.05
C PHE A 164 19.77 -6.77 3.98
N GLY A 165 18.50 -6.30 3.95
CA GLY A 165 17.91 -5.35 4.87
C GLY A 165 16.53 -5.84 5.32
N THR A 166 16.18 -5.57 6.57
CA THR A 166 14.90 -5.94 7.18
C THR A 166 14.76 -5.30 8.56
N ALA A 167 13.53 -5.07 9.00
CA ALA A 167 13.25 -4.67 10.39
C ALA A 167 13.28 -5.85 11.39
N LEU A 168 13.41 -7.10 10.92
CA LEU A 168 13.53 -8.25 11.81
C LEU A 168 14.81 -8.19 12.65
N PRO A 169 14.72 -8.33 14.00
CA PRO A 169 15.91 -8.35 14.85
C PRO A 169 16.79 -9.55 14.53
N VAL A 170 17.98 -9.28 14.00
CA VAL A 170 18.99 -10.32 13.74
C VAL A 170 19.54 -10.87 15.05
N GLU A 171 19.61 -12.19 15.17
CA GLU A 171 20.24 -12.90 16.28
C GLU A 171 21.68 -13.26 15.94
N ASN A 172 21.89 -13.82 14.74
CA ASN A 172 23.22 -14.25 14.28
C ASN A 172 23.31 -14.26 12.75
N GLU A 173 24.46 -13.84 12.25
CA GLU A 173 24.83 -13.93 10.84
C GLU A 173 26.13 -14.73 10.70
N SER A 174 26.14 -15.76 9.85
CA SER A 174 27.30 -16.59 9.60
C SER A 174 27.37 -17.04 8.14
N GLY A 175 28.28 -16.46 7.39
CA GLY A 175 28.41 -16.71 5.95
C GLY A 175 27.18 -16.21 5.20
N ASN A 176 26.47 -17.13 4.55
CA ASN A 176 25.24 -16.85 3.81
C ASN A 176 23.95 -17.18 4.60
N ARG A 177 24.08 -17.51 5.89
CA ARG A 177 22.96 -17.85 6.79
C ARG A 177 22.70 -16.72 7.77
N VAL A 178 21.44 -16.33 7.87
CA VAL A 178 20.94 -15.38 8.86
C VAL A 178 19.93 -16.08 9.75
N SER A 179 20.02 -15.87 11.08
CA SER A 179 19.01 -16.28 12.06
C SER A 179 18.44 -15.05 12.72
N PHE A 180 17.13 -15.02 12.88
CA PHE A 180 16.42 -13.91 13.52
C PHE A 180 15.99 -14.28 14.93
N LYS A 181 15.83 -13.30 15.80
CA LYS A 181 15.31 -13.53 17.15
C LYS A 181 13.87 -14.05 17.07
N PRO A 182 13.45 -14.90 18.04
CA PRO A 182 12.06 -15.33 18.10
C PRO A 182 11.10 -14.15 18.10
N ILE A 183 10.06 -14.23 17.27
CA ILE A 183 9.07 -13.16 17.06
C ILE A 183 7.68 -13.76 16.82
N SER A 184 6.61 -13.00 17.06
CA SER A 184 5.25 -13.46 16.74
C SER A 184 5.01 -13.55 15.22
N LEU A 185 4.07 -14.39 14.79
CA LEU A 185 3.76 -14.57 13.38
C LEU A 185 3.30 -13.28 12.72
N ASP A 186 2.51 -12.47 13.40
CA ASP A 186 2.03 -11.19 12.87
C ASP A 186 3.18 -10.21 12.63
N LEU A 187 4.16 -10.13 13.52
CA LEU A 187 5.35 -9.31 13.31
C LEU A 187 6.32 -9.92 12.29
N LEU A 188 6.40 -11.25 12.18
CA LEU A 188 7.18 -11.90 11.12
C LEU A 188 6.64 -11.56 9.74
N VAL A 189 5.33 -11.73 9.54
CA VAL A 189 4.65 -11.40 8.28
C VAL A 189 4.75 -9.90 7.96
N ASP A 190 4.78 -9.05 8.99
CA ASP A 190 4.92 -7.60 8.87
C ASP A 190 6.39 -7.12 8.74
N SER A 191 7.34 -8.00 8.49
CA SER A 191 8.78 -7.67 8.42
C SER A 191 9.46 -8.32 7.22
N PRO A 192 9.21 -7.86 6.00
CA PRO A 192 9.82 -8.42 4.79
C PRO A 192 11.35 -8.28 4.81
N VAL A 193 11.98 -8.99 3.88
CA VAL A 193 13.43 -8.92 3.66
C VAL A 193 13.70 -8.51 2.23
N ILE A 194 14.53 -7.48 2.04
CA ILE A 194 15.13 -7.20 0.75
C ILE A 194 16.57 -7.72 0.73
N ALA A 195 16.98 -8.39 -0.34
CA ALA A 195 18.35 -8.91 -0.47
C ALA A 195 18.87 -8.77 -1.90
N GLY A 196 20.18 -8.67 -2.06
CA GLY A 196 20.75 -8.58 -3.40
C GLY A 196 22.26 -8.68 -3.46
N GLU A 197 22.76 -8.94 -4.69
CA GLU A 197 24.18 -8.88 -5.05
C GLU A 197 24.70 -7.44 -5.02
N PHE A 198 23.89 -6.50 -5.52
CA PHE A 198 24.11 -5.06 -5.43
C PHE A 198 23.22 -4.50 -4.34
N TYR A 199 23.86 -4.08 -3.25
CA TYR A 199 23.16 -3.66 -2.04
C TYR A 199 23.86 -2.49 -1.37
N ARG A 200 23.08 -1.56 -0.81
CA ARG A 200 23.58 -0.40 -0.06
C ARG A 200 22.60 0.03 1.00
N THR A 201 23.10 0.27 2.23
CA THR A 201 22.36 0.94 3.30
C THR A 201 22.81 2.40 3.41
N ILE A 202 21.87 3.31 3.63
CA ILE A 202 22.12 4.75 3.84
C ILE A 202 21.38 5.18 5.10
N ASP A 203 22.08 5.78 6.05
CA ASP A 203 21.49 6.36 7.24
C ASP A 203 20.63 7.60 6.89
N LEU A 204 19.41 7.62 7.36
CA LEU A 204 18.42 8.69 7.20
C LEU A 204 18.01 9.31 8.54
N THR A 205 18.69 8.99 9.63
CA THR A 205 18.36 9.48 10.97
C THR A 205 18.61 10.99 11.09
N PRO A 206 17.57 11.80 11.37
CA PRO A 206 17.78 13.23 11.60
C PRO A 206 18.67 13.48 12.82
N PRO A 207 19.48 14.55 12.83
CA PRO A 207 20.27 14.91 13.99
C PRO A 207 19.44 15.10 15.26
N GLY A 208 19.78 14.33 16.31
CA GLY A 208 19.08 14.36 17.59
C GLY A 208 17.84 13.46 17.68
N GLU A 209 17.46 12.76 16.62
CA GLU A 209 16.45 11.72 16.64
C GLU A 209 17.01 10.47 17.33
N PRO A 210 16.40 9.95 18.41
CA PRO A 210 16.93 8.80 19.14
C PRO A 210 16.64 7.45 18.45
N ILE A 211 15.65 7.41 17.54
CA ILE A 211 15.25 6.22 16.82
C ILE A 211 15.97 6.19 15.46
N HIS A 212 16.58 5.07 15.14
CA HIS A 212 17.34 4.89 13.89
C HIS A 212 16.40 4.75 12.69
N HIS A 213 16.80 5.37 11.57
CA HIS A 213 16.11 5.27 10.28
C HIS A 213 17.16 5.05 9.19
N GLU A 214 16.89 4.10 8.31
CA GLU A 214 17.77 3.86 7.17
C GLU A 214 16.99 3.48 5.92
N ILE A 215 17.63 3.60 4.78
CA ILE A 215 17.15 3.03 3.53
C ILE A 215 18.10 1.94 3.07
N ASP A 216 17.53 0.76 2.87
CA ASP A 216 18.17 -0.41 2.34
C ASP A 216 17.80 -0.54 0.86
N ILE A 217 18.79 -0.52 -0.01
CA ILE A 217 18.61 -0.53 -1.46
C ILE A 217 19.20 -1.80 -2.04
N ALA A 218 18.39 -2.63 -2.68
CA ALA A 218 18.86 -3.71 -3.53
C ALA A 218 18.52 -3.40 -5.00
N ALA A 219 19.46 -3.67 -5.92
CA ALA A 219 19.28 -3.29 -7.33
C ALA A 219 19.82 -4.36 -8.29
N ASP A 220 19.41 -4.27 -9.57
CA ASP A 220 19.96 -5.12 -10.64
C ASP A 220 21.38 -4.68 -11.07
N SER A 221 21.80 -3.46 -10.73
CA SER A 221 23.17 -2.97 -11.03
C SER A 221 23.74 -2.09 -9.92
N ALA A 222 25.08 -2.01 -9.88
CA ALA A 222 25.78 -1.18 -8.90
C ALA A 222 25.52 0.33 -9.08
N ASP A 223 25.32 0.79 -10.31
CA ASP A 223 25.06 2.20 -10.59
C ASP A 223 23.71 2.65 -10.04
N ALA A 224 22.72 1.78 -10.03
CA ALA A 224 21.38 2.06 -9.52
C ALA A 224 21.35 2.38 -8.01
N LEU A 225 22.38 1.97 -7.25
CA LEU A 225 22.51 2.25 -5.81
C LEU A 225 22.85 3.72 -5.47
N ASN A 226 23.10 4.56 -6.48
CA ASN A 226 23.60 5.91 -6.28
C ASN A 226 22.47 6.91 -6.02
N MET A 227 22.10 7.06 -4.76
CA MET A 227 21.25 8.16 -4.30
C MET A 227 22.05 9.47 -4.28
N SER A 228 21.48 10.56 -4.80
CA SER A 228 22.10 11.88 -4.73
C SER A 228 22.13 12.41 -3.29
N PRO A 229 23.13 13.25 -2.92
CA PRO A 229 23.13 13.91 -1.61
C PRO A 229 21.90 14.77 -1.34
N GLU A 230 21.29 15.33 -2.39
CA GLU A 230 20.05 16.09 -2.31
C GLU A 230 18.89 15.19 -1.90
N ASN A 231 18.66 14.08 -2.60
CA ASN A 231 17.61 13.14 -2.24
C ASN A 231 17.83 12.52 -0.84
N GLN A 232 19.08 12.24 -0.45
CA GLN A 232 19.37 11.77 0.90
C GLN A 232 18.95 12.82 1.94
N LYS A 233 19.27 14.09 1.71
CA LYS A 233 18.87 15.19 2.59
C LYS A 233 17.34 15.33 2.65
N GLU A 234 16.65 15.26 1.53
CA GLU A 234 15.20 15.35 1.44
C GLU A 234 14.50 14.17 2.15
N MET A 235 15.07 12.96 2.08
CA MET A 235 14.59 11.80 2.84
C MET A 235 14.81 11.97 4.35
N ILE A 236 15.94 12.54 4.79
CA ILE A 236 16.16 12.91 6.20
C ILE A 236 15.12 13.93 6.66
N ASN A 237 14.80 14.93 5.81
CA ASN A 237 13.74 15.89 6.09
C ASN A 237 12.37 15.21 6.18
N LEU A 238 12.06 14.21 5.33
CA LEU A 238 10.82 13.44 5.39
C LEU A 238 10.65 12.78 6.76
N VAL A 239 11.71 12.14 7.26
CA VAL A 239 11.72 11.56 8.61
C VAL A 239 11.48 12.62 9.68
N ALA A 240 12.12 13.79 9.58
CA ALA A 240 11.96 14.89 10.53
C ALA A 240 10.53 15.49 10.50
N GLU A 241 9.99 15.73 9.30
CA GLU A 241 8.63 16.27 9.12
C GLU A 241 7.55 15.31 9.63
N SER A 242 7.71 14.00 9.39
CA SER A 242 6.79 12.98 9.92
C SER A 242 6.79 12.96 11.46
N GLY A 243 7.97 13.14 12.09
CA GLY A 243 8.06 13.26 13.54
C GLY A 243 7.38 14.51 14.09
N LYS A 244 7.38 15.62 13.36
CA LYS A 244 6.64 16.83 13.73
C LYS A 244 5.15 16.64 13.57
N LEU A 245 4.73 16.01 12.46
CA LEU A 245 3.32 15.78 12.15
C LEU A 245 2.65 14.88 13.19
N PHE A 246 3.24 13.73 13.51
CA PHE A 246 2.61 12.71 14.35
C PHE A 246 2.98 12.84 15.84
N GLY A 247 4.10 13.47 16.17
CA GLY A 247 4.54 13.69 17.55
C GLY A 247 5.01 12.44 18.30
N ALA A 248 4.99 11.26 17.69
CA ALA A 248 5.43 9.99 18.25
C ALA A 248 5.97 9.04 17.18
N ARG A 249 6.72 8.02 17.62
CA ARG A 249 7.19 6.91 16.83
C ARG A 249 6.64 5.60 17.41
N HIS A 250 6.04 4.75 16.58
CA HIS A 250 5.44 3.49 17.01
C HIS A 250 6.22 2.28 16.47
N TYR A 251 7.54 2.42 16.38
CA TYR A 251 8.49 1.41 15.90
C TYR A 251 9.82 1.51 16.67
N ARG A 252 10.60 0.42 16.66
CA ARG A 252 11.93 0.34 17.30
C ARG A 252 13.00 1.06 16.49
N ASP A 253 12.97 0.87 15.19
CA ASP A 253 13.73 1.47 14.11
C ASP A 253 12.87 1.46 12.85
N TYR A 254 13.29 2.14 11.78
CA TYR A 254 12.52 2.10 10.53
C TYR A 254 13.42 1.88 9.32
N HIS A 255 13.07 0.89 8.52
CA HIS A 255 13.78 0.47 7.32
C HIS A 255 12.96 0.77 6.07
N PHE A 256 13.39 1.73 5.26
CA PHE A 256 12.86 1.89 3.91
C PHE A 256 13.50 0.81 3.02
N LEU A 257 12.78 -0.26 2.71
CA LEU A 257 13.28 -1.33 1.85
C LEU A 257 12.94 -1.01 0.39
N LEU A 258 13.96 -0.73 -0.42
CA LEU A 258 13.79 -0.27 -1.79
C LEU A 258 14.44 -1.22 -2.81
N ALA A 259 13.62 -1.91 -3.62
CA ALA A 259 14.07 -2.67 -4.77
C ALA A 259 14.09 -1.81 -6.04
N LEU A 260 15.21 -1.80 -6.75
CA LEU A 260 15.37 -1.06 -8.00
C LEU A 260 15.61 -2.03 -9.17
N SER A 261 14.56 -2.30 -9.95
CA SER A 261 14.61 -3.26 -11.05
C SER A 261 13.49 -2.97 -12.06
N ASP A 262 13.77 -3.14 -13.35
CA ASP A 262 12.77 -3.13 -14.42
C ASP A 262 12.11 -4.51 -14.61
N HIS A 263 12.49 -5.51 -13.79
CA HIS A 263 12.08 -6.92 -13.91
C HIS A 263 11.29 -7.43 -12.69
N VAL A 264 10.85 -6.54 -11.79
CA VAL A 264 9.93 -6.83 -10.69
C VAL A 264 8.68 -5.97 -10.78
N ALA A 265 7.61 -6.33 -10.10
CA ALA A 265 6.42 -5.50 -10.00
C ALA A 265 6.74 -4.20 -9.24
N HIS A 266 6.25 -3.07 -9.75
CA HIS A 266 6.45 -1.78 -9.10
C HIS A 266 5.24 -1.42 -8.26
N PHE A 267 5.41 -1.41 -6.95
CA PHE A 267 4.39 -1.02 -5.97
C PHE A 267 5.05 -0.70 -4.61
N GLY A 268 4.26 -0.25 -3.65
CA GLY A 268 4.61 -0.21 -2.24
C GLY A 268 3.71 -1.14 -1.45
N LEU A 269 4.23 -1.65 -0.34
CA LEU A 269 3.48 -2.34 0.68
C LEU A 269 4.01 -1.89 2.05
N GLU A 270 3.09 -1.44 2.85
CA GLU A 270 3.38 -0.88 4.15
C GLU A 270 3.57 -1.95 5.23
N HIS A 271 4.49 -1.66 6.14
CA HIS A 271 4.76 -2.43 7.34
C HIS A 271 4.97 -1.51 8.54
N HIS A 272 4.88 -2.04 9.76
CA HIS A 272 4.95 -1.22 10.97
C HIS A 272 6.31 -0.53 11.14
N GLU A 273 7.39 -1.29 10.90
CA GLU A 273 8.77 -0.85 11.09
C GLU A 273 9.55 -0.77 9.78
N SER A 274 8.87 -0.99 8.65
CA SER A 274 9.48 -0.91 7.31
C SER A 274 8.43 -0.65 6.24
N ASN A 275 8.86 -0.63 5.01
CA ASN A 275 8.02 -0.79 3.83
C ASN A 275 8.72 -1.71 2.82
N ASN A 276 7.98 -2.33 1.91
CA ASN A 276 8.53 -3.01 0.75
C ASN A 276 8.17 -2.20 -0.50
N SER A 277 9.12 -1.40 -0.97
CA SER A 277 8.92 -0.50 -2.11
C SER A 277 9.75 -0.93 -3.31
N ARG A 278 9.15 -0.93 -4.50
CA ARG A 278 9.79 -1.38 -5.73
C ARG A 278 9.59 -0.35 -6.83
N LEU A 279 10.69 0.12 -7.40
CA LEU A 279 10.72 1.16 -8.45
C LEU A 279 11.61 0.72 -9.63
N PRO A 280 11.47 1.38 -10.80
CA PRO A 280 12.35 1.11 -11.93
C PRO A 280 13.84 1.24 -11.58
N GLU A 281 14.69 0.40 -12.19
CA GLU A 281 16.12 0.29 -11.87
C GLU A 281 16.83 1.65 -11.80
N ARG A 282 16.56 2.52 -12.75
CA ARG A 282 17.27 3.79 -12.88
C ARG A 282 16.65 4.97 -12.12
N THR A 283 15.66 4.72 -11.26
CA THR A 283 14.90 5.79 -10.57
C THR A 283 15.82 6.78 -9.85
N LEU A 284 16.81 6.31 -9.09
CA LEU A 284 17.70 7.21 -8.34
C LEU A 284 18.69 8.00 -9.21
N LEU A 285 18.84 7.63 -10.48
CA LEU A 285 19.73 8.28 -11.45
C LEU A 285 19.01 9.38 -12.27
N LEU A 286 17.72 9.52 -12.13
CA LEU A 286 16.92 10.49 -12.87
C LEU A 286 16.88 11.83 -12.11
N PRO A 287 16.83 12.98 -12.84
CA PRO A 287 16.58 14.29 -12.22
C PRO A 287 15.25 14.35 -11.43
N SER A 288 14.27 13.54 -11.84
CA SER A 288 12.94 13.43 -11.23
C SER A 288 12.87 12.40 -10.09
N SER A 289 14.01 11.89 -9.60
CA SER A 289 14.04 10.86 -8.54
C SER A 289 13.23 11.26 -7.29
N GLY A 290 13.29 12.53 -6.88
CA GLY A 290 12.51 13.05 -5.74
C GLY A 290 11.00 12.87 -5.93
N MET A 291 10.47 13.01 -7.16
CA MET A 291 9.05 12.76 -7.45
C MET A 291 8.66 11.31 -7.17
N SER A 292 9.48 10.34 -7.60
CA SER A 292 9.21 8.92 -7.38
C SER A 292 9.35 8.53 -5.92
N LEU A 293 10.42 9.00 -5.26
CA LEU A 293 10.65 8.76 -3.84
C LEU A 293 9.53 9.37 -2.98
N GLY A 294 9.19 10.64 -3.20
CA GLY A 294 8.13 11.34 -2.47
C GLY A 294 6.75 10.74 -2.71
N GLY A 295 6.48 10.26 -3.94
CA GLY A 295 5.18 9.68 -4.27
C GLY A 295 4.95 8.27 -3.73
N LEU A 296 6.01 7.52 -3.40
CA LEU A 296 5.90 6.15 -2.89
C LEU A 296 6.36 6.06 -1.43
N LEU A 297 7.63 6.40 -1.15
CA LEU A 297 8.18 6.17 0.18
C LEU A 297 7.53 7.05 1.26
N ALA A 298 7.04 8.24 0.92
CA ALA A 298 6.32 9.07 1.89
C ALA A 298 4.94 8.47 2.21
N HIS A 299 4.23 7.92 1.22
CA HIS A 299 2.97 7.20 1.42
C HIS A 299 3.18 6.00 2.34
N GLU A 300 4.10 5.09 1.98
CA GLU A 300 4.37 3.89 2.77
C GLU A 300 4.86 4.20 4.19
N PHE A 301 5.63 5.29 4.37
CA PHE A 301 6.09 5.69 5.69
C PHE A 301 4.96 6.19 6.60
N VAL A 302 3.98 6.92 6.05
CA VAL A 302 2.79 7.38 6.77
C VAL A 302 2.00 6.21 7.35
N HIS A 303 1.96 5.11 6.64
CA HIS A 303 1.25 3.92 7.09
C HIS A 303 1.76 3.35 8.42
N SER A 304 3.01 3.59 8.82
CA SER A 304 3.47 3.18 10.16
C SER A 304 2.55 3.75 11.27
N TRP A 305 1.98 4.94 11.06
CA TRP A 305 1.00 5.55 11.96
C TRP A 305 -0.44 5.28 11.54
N ASN A 306 -0.79 5.55 10.27
CA ASN A 306 -2.16 5.40 9.75
C ASN A 306 -2.29 4.09 8.98
N GLY A 307 -2.68 3.03 9.66
CA GLY A 307 -2.82 1.68 9.11
C GLY A 307 -2.14 0.63 9.98
N LYS A 308 -0.90 0.82 10.38
CA LYS A 308 -0.19 -0.15 11.22
C LYS A 308 -0.41 0.14 12.70
N PHE A 309 -0.13 1.34 13.21
CA PHE A 309 -0.48 1.70 14.58
C PHE A 309 -1.98 1.96 14.74
N ARG A 310 -2.56 2.95 14.06
CA ARG A 310 -4.00 3.20 14.06
C ARG A 310 -4.64 2.45 12.90
N ARG A 311 -5.32 1.37 13.19
CA ARG A 311 -5.93 0.48 12.18
C ARG A 311 -7.44 0.41 12.36
N PRO A 312 -8.26 0.49 11.30
CA PRO A 312 -9.68 0.19 11.40
C PRO A 312 -9.93 -1.17 12.07
N ALA A 313 -10.86 -1.20 13.02
CA ALA A 313 -11.14 -2.42 13.79
C ALA A 313 -11.53 -3.60 12.89
N ASP A 314 -12.28 -3.33 11.83
CA ASP A 314 -12.75 -4.35 10.90
C ASP A 314 -11.67 -4.82 9.89
N LEU A 315 -10.50 -4.13 9.82
CA LEU A 315 -9.29 -4.56 9.09
C LEU A 315 -8.30 -5.31 9.99
N THR A 316 -8.68 -5.60 11.24
CA THR A 316 -7.85 -6.32 12.20
C THR A 316 -8.48 -7.67 12.51
N VAL A 317 -7.82 -8.75 12.11
CA VAL A 317 -8.31 -10.12 12.28
C VAL A 317 -7.26 -10.97 12.99
N PRO A 318 -7.66 -11.91 13.86
CA PRO A 318 -6.72 -12.76 14.59
C PRO A 318 -6.11 -13.87 13.72
N TYR A 319 -6.73 -14.19 12.59
CA TYR A 319 -6.31 -15.25 11.67
C TYR A 319 -6.31 -14.74 10.24
N TYR A 320 -5.29 -15.03 9.47
CA TYR A 320 -5.20 -14.61 8.05
C TYR A 320 -6.22 -15.31 7.12
N GLU A 321 -7.01 -16.27 7.64
CA GLU A 321 -8.14 -16.88 6.93
C GLU A 321 -9.45 -16.10 7.11
N GLN A 322 -9.51 -15.24 8.12
CA GLN A 322 -10.72 -14.47 8.41
C GLN A 322 -10.82 -13.26 7.46
N PRO A 323 -11.96 -13.11 6.74
CA PRO A 323 -12.16 -11.94 5.88
C PRO A 323 -12.12 -10.62 6.64
N MET A 324 -11.42 -9.64 6.09
CA MET A 324 -11.42 -8.26 6.56
C MET A 324 -12.56 -7.48 5.91
N LYS A 325 -13.12 -6.48 6.63
CA LYS A 325 -14.04 -5.51 6.05
C LYS A 325 -13.28 -4.23 5.70
N THR A 326 -13.45 -3.80 4.49
CA THR A 326 -12.65 -2.75 3.86
C THR A 326 -13.35 -1.39 3.77
N ASP A 327 -14.47 -1.22 4.46
CA ASP A 327 -15.34 -0.04 4.39
C ASP A 327 -14.68 1.27 4.89
N LEU A 328 -13.60 1.20 5.66
CA LEU A 328 -12.82 2.35 6.12
C LEU A 328 -11.51 2.58 5.33
N LEU A 329 -11.31 1.95 4.16
CA LEU A 329 -10.10 2.20 3.34
C LEU A 329 -9.94 3.66 2.91
N TRP A 330 -11.02 4.42 2.76
CA TRP A 330 -10.93 5.87 2.53
C TRP A 330 -10.31 6.64 3.73
N GLY A 331 -10.35 6.07 4.93
CA GLY A 331 -9.66 6.58 6.12
C GLY A 331 -8.26 5.99 6.31
N TYR A 332 -8.06 4.76 5.86
CA TYR A 332 -6.76 4.08 5.87
C TYR A 332 -5.88 4.60 4.71
N GLU A 333 -6.28 4.34 3.48
CA GLU A 333 -5.53 4.70 2.28
C GLU A 333 -5.71 6.17 1.89
N GLY A 334 -6.95 6.65 1.93
CA GLY A 334 -7.24 8.02 1.50
C GLY A 334 -6.60 9.10 2.37
N LEU A 335 -6.51 8.89 3.70
CA LEU A 335 -5.76 9.79 4.57
C LEU A 335 -4.25 9.70 4.33
N THR A 336 -3.75 8.50 4.07
CA THR A 336 -2.34 8.28 3.76
C THR A 336 -1.96 8.92 2.42
N ASP A 337 -2.82 8.78 1.41
CA ASP A 337 -2.63 9.40 0.08
C ASP A 337 -2.70 10.94 0.12
N TYR A 338 -3.40 11.51 1.12
CA TYR A 338 -3.38 12.94 1.40
C TYR A 338 -2.11 13.38 2.13
N ILE A 339 -1.70 12.64 3.19
CA ILE A 339 -0.56 13.03 4.03
C ILE A 339 0.78 12.80 3.30
N GLY A 340 0.95 11.71 2.56
CA GLY A 340 2.18 11.36 1.86
C GLY A 340 2.68 12.48 0.93
N PRO A 341 1.90 12.95 -0.05
CA PRO A 341 2.23 14.08 -0.91
C PRO A 341 2.46 15.40 -0.16
N MET A 342 1.70 15.67 0.91
CA MET A 342 1.91 16.82 1.77
C MET A 342 3.29 16.78 2.44
N LEU A 343 3.69 15.63 2.98
CA LEU A 343 5.01 15.42 3.58
C LEU A 343 6.13 15.44 2.52
N ALA A 344 5.88 14.89 1.32
CA ALA A 344 6.82 14.98 0.21
C ALA A 344 7.11 16.45 -0.18
N ALA A 345 6.09 17.31 -0.15
CA ALA A 345 6.28 18.74 -0.39
C ALA A 345 6.99 19.43 0.79
N ARG A 346 6.64 19.12 2.04
CA ARG A 346 7.28 19.66 3.25
C ARG A 346 8.77 19.30 3.35
N SER A 347 9.13 18.09 2.94
CA SER A 347 10.52 17.59 2.98
C SER A 347 11.42 18.12 1.87
N GLY A 348 10.82 18.63 0.79
CA GLY A 348 11.52 19.10 -0.41
C GLY A 348 11.63 18.06 -1.53
N LEU A 349 11.22 16.80 -1.31
CA LEU A 349 11.13 15.77 -2.35
C LEU A 349 10.24 16.22 -3.51
N TRP A 350 9.19 16.98 -3.20
CA TRP A 350 8.35 17.67 -4.17
C TRP A 350 8.43 19.17 -4.00
N THR A 351 8.46 19.89 -5.12
CA THR A 351 8.26 21.34 -5.10
C THR A 351 6.80 21.69 -4.88
N PRO A 352 6.46 22.90 -4.38
CA PRO A 352 5.07 23.37 -4.30
C PRO A 352 4.32 23.28 -5.64
N ASP A 353 4.96 23.63 -6.76
CA ASP A 353 4.37 23.51 -8.10
C ASP A 353 3.99 22.06 -8.42
N GLN A 354 4.85 21.07 -8.08
CA GLN A 354 4.58 19.65 -8.30
C GLN A 354 3.40 19.16 -7.47
N TYR A 355 3.29 19.60 -6.21
CA TYR A 355 2.14 19.29 -5.36
C TYR A 355 0.83 19.87 -5.95
N HIS A 356 0.84 21.13 -6.41
CA HIS A 356 -0.32 21.73 -7.06
C HIS A 356 -0.72 20.98 -8.34
N GLU A 357 0.23 20.61 -9.17
CA GLU A 357 -0.05 19.84 -10.40
C GLU A 357 -0.54 18.43 -10.11
N TYR A 358 -0.04 17.80 -9.05
CA TYR A 358 -0.55 16.51 -8.56
C TYR A 358 -2.03 16.62 -8.18
N LEU A 359 -2.40 17.57 -7.32
CA LEU A 359 -3.81 17.80 -6.96
C LEU A 359 -4.68 18.15 -8.16
N ALA A 360 -4.18 18.97 -9.09
CA ALA A 360 -4.89 19.29 -10.33
C ALA A 360 -5.17 18.03 -11.15
N SER A 361 -4.19 17.12 -11.24
CA SER A 361 -4.30 15.89 -12.04
C SER A 361 -5.32 14.91 -11.47
N ILE A 362 -5.33 14.68 -10.14
CA ILE A 362 -6.32 13.78 -9.51
C ILE A 362 -7.73 14.37 -9.56
N ALA A 363 -7.88 15.67 -9.32
CA ALA A 363 -9.19 16.32 -9.40
C ALA A 363 -9.75 16.31 -10.83
N ALA A 364 -8.92 16.54 -11.85
CA ALA A 364 -9.34 16.43 -13.24
C ALA A 364 -9.67 14.99 -13.65
N MET A 365 -8.91 14.01 -13.14
CA MET A 365 -9.19 12.60 -13.38
C MET A 365 -10.53 12.20 -12.75
N LEU A 366 -10.82 12.61 -11.53
CA LEU A 366 -12.07 12.31 -10.81
C LEU A 366 -13.29 13.08 -11.36
N GLY A 367 -13.08 14.13 -12.15
CA GLY A 367 -14.15 14.84 -12.86
C GLY A 367 -14.42 14.19 -14.23
N PRO A 368 -14.06 14.85 -15.33
CA PRO A 368 -14.36 14.34 -16.68
C PRO A 368 -13.64 13.02 -17.01
N GLY A 369 -12.56 12.70 -16.30
CA GLY A 369 -11.80 11.47 -16.52
C GLY A 369 -12.43 10.23 -15.89
N ARG A 370 -13.43 10.35 -15.02
CA ARG A 370 -13.98 9.23 -14.23
C ARG A 370 -15.51 9.13 -14.29
N PRO A 371 -16.12 8.86 -15.46
CA PRO A 371 -17.57 8.75 -15.59
C PRO A 371 -18.17 7.64 -14.71
N GLY A 372 -17.38 6.66 -14.27
CA GLY A 372 -17.79 5.62 -13.32
C GLY A 372 -18.35 6.16 -12.00
N ARG A 373 -18.00 7.38 -11.61
CA ARG A 373 -18.56 8.06 -10.45
C ARG A 373 -20.09 8.25 -10.53
N THR A 374 -20.66 8.28 -11.71
CA THR A 374 -22.10 8.46 -11.91
C THR A 374 -22.95 7.26 -11.48
N TRP A 375 -22.35 6.10 -11.27
CA TRP A 375 -23.06 4.88 -10.87
C TRP A 375 -22.49 4.23 -9.60
N ARG A 376 -21.17 4.37 -9.35
CA ARG A 376 -20.48 3.72 -8.24
C ARG A 376 -20.05 4.76 -7.19
N PRO A 377 -20.60 4.74 -5.94
CA PRO A 377 -20.19 5.67 -4.90
C PRO A 377 -18.80 5.34 -4.34
N LEU A 378 -18.14 6.31 -3.67
CA LEU A 378 -16.81 6.13 -3.10
C LEU A 378 -16.75 4.97 -2.11
N LEU A 379 -17.74 4.86 -1.22
CA LEU A 379 -17.80 3.75 -0.24
C LEU A 379 -17.77 2.38 -0.91
N ASP A 380 -18.46 2.21 -2.05
CA ASP A 380 -18.47 0.93 -2.77
C ASP A 380 -17.10 0.58 -3.37
N THR A 381 -16.25 1.57 -3.69
CA THR A 381 -14.88 1.30 -4.14
C THR A 381 -14.04 0.70 -3.02
N ALA A 382 -14.23 1.15 -1.79
CA ALA A 382 -13.59 0.59 -0.60
C ALA A 382 -14.13 -0.81 -0.27
N VAL A 383 -15.45 -0.96 -0.14
CA VAL A 383 -16.10 -2.25 0.20
C VAL A 383 -15.84 -3.32 -0.87
N GLY A 384 -15.76 -2.93 -2.12
CA GLY A 384 -15.53 -3.84 -3.24
C GLY A 384 -14.07 -4.22 -3.47
N GLU A 385 -13.13 -3.65 -2.71
CA GLU A 385 -11.69 -3.87 -2.90
C GLU A 385 -11.31 -5.35 -3.02
N PRO A 386 -11.75 -6.25 -2.11
CA PRO A 386 -11.31 -7.65 -2.15
C PRO A 386 -11.57 -8.43 -3.44
N GLY A 387 -12.36 -7.91 -4.35
CA GLY A 387 -12.68 -8.59 -5.62
C GLY A 387 -12.78 -7.68 -6.83
N LEU A 388 -12.81 -6.37 -6.64
CA LEU A 388 -13.07 -5.40 -7.70
C LEU A 388 -11.99 -4.32 -7.81
N GLY A 389 -11.13 -4.14 -6.79
CA GLY A 389 -10.16 -3.06 -6.69
C GLY A 389 -9.19 -3.06 -7.87
N PHE A 390 -8.40 -4.10 -7.98
CA PHE A 390 -7.40 -4.28 -9.05
C PHE A 390 -7.91 -5.16 -10.20
N ALA A 391 -9.21 -5.04 -10.54
CA ALA A 391 -9.77 -5.79 -11.67
C ALA A 391 -8.95 -5.55 -12.96
N ARG A 392 -8.39 -6.62 -13.51
CA ARG A 392 -7.54 -6.57 -14.70
C ARG A 392 -8.34 -6.22 -15.96
N GLY A 393 -7.68 -5.58 -16.90
CA GLY A 393 -8.25 -5.17 -18.18
C GLY A 393 -8.65 -3.69 -18.21
N GLY A 394 -9.07 -3.20 -19.36
CA GLY A 394 -9.44 -1.80 -19.56
C GLY A 394 -10.69 -1.34 -18.80
N TRP A 395 -11.16 -0.14 -19.12
CA TRP A 395 -12.35 0.47 -18.54
C TRP A 395 -12.17 0.93 -17.09
N LEU A 396 -10.96 1.28 -16.67
CA LEU A 396 -10.67 1.75 -15.32
C LEU A 396 -11.49 3.00 -14.97
N ASN A 397 -11.68 3.90 -15.94
CA ASN A 397 -12.51 5.10 -15.79
C ASN A 397 -14.00 4.77 -15.52
N TRP A 398 -14.52 3.67 -16.09
CA TRP A 398 -15.90 3.23 -15.93
C TRP A 398 -16.10 2.31 -14.73
N ARG A 399 -15.13 1.42 -14.47
CA ARG A 399 -15.15 0.49 -13.31
C ARG A 399 -14.99 1.22 -11.98
N ARG A 400 -14.17 2.25 -11.93
CA ARG A 400 -13.87 3.00 -10.71
C ARG A 400 -13.40 2.07 -9.60
N GLY A 401 -12.22 1.44 -9.75
CA GLY A 401 -11.74 0.37 -8.85
C GLY A 401 -11.37 0.89 -7.46
N THR A 402 -10.27 1.64 -7.37
CA THR A 402 -9.59 2.01 -6.12
C THR A 402 -9.67 3.52 -5.83
N ASP A 403 -10.78 4.17 -6.15
CA ASP A 403 -10.90 5.63 -6.00
C ASP A 403 -10.84 6.11 -4.54
N TYR A 404 -10.92 5.21 -3.56
CA TYR A 404 -10.72 5.54 -2.16
C TYR A 404 -9.30 6.08 -1.85
N TYR A 405 -8.31 5.90 -2.75
CA TYR A 405 -7.02 6.60 -2.75
C TYR A 405 -7.20 8.05 -3.24
N ASP A 406 -7.31 8.26 -4.55
CA ASP A 406 -7.33 9.59 -5.17
C ASP A 406 -8.51 10.48 -4.67
N GLU A 407 -9.72 9.93 -4.53
CA GLU A 407 -10.88 10.69 -4.01
C GLU A 407 -10.82 10.83 -2.50
N GLY A 408 -10.19 9.86 -1.82
CA GLY A 408 -9.85 9.93 -0.40
C GLY A 408 -8.91 11.10 -0.10
N ASP A 409 -7.86 11.30 -0.91
CA ASP A 409 -6.96 12.46 -0.81
C ASP A 409 -7.76 13.79 -0.83
N LEU A 410 -8.61 13.98 -1.86
CA LEU A 410 -9.43 15.19 -1.94
C LEU A 410 -10.45 15.33 -0.79
N LEU A 411 -10.98 14.22 -0.28
CA LEU A 411 -11.85 14.17 0.89
C LEU A 411 -11.11 14.68 2.13
N TRP A 412 -9.90 14.18 2.38
CA TRP A 412 -9.10 14.59 3.53
C TRP A 412 -8.51 16.00 3.41
N LEU A 413 -8.23 16.47 2.20
CA LEU A 413 -7.94 17.89 1.96
C LEU A 413 -9.15 18.76 2.35
N GLU A 414 -10.37 18.34 2.05
CA GLU A 414 -11.58 19.06 2.47
C GLU A 414 -11.74 19.03 4.00
N VAL A 415 -11.49 17.88 4.65
CA VAL A 415 -11.46 17.76 6.12
C VAL A 415 -10.46 18.76 6.73
N ALA A 416 -9.24 18.86 6.19
CA ALA A 416 -8.21 19.80 6.67
C ALA A 416 -8.70 21.26 6.59
N THR A 417 -9.35 21.65 5.49
CA THR A 417 -9.91 23.01 5.33
C THR A 417 -11.09 23.29 6.27
N ILE A 418 -11.92 22.27 6.54
CA ILE A 418 -13.03 22.40 7.51
C ILE A 418 -12.47 22.58 8.92
N ILE A 419 -11.50 21.78 9.37
CA ILE A 419 -10.86 21.92 10.67
C ILE A 419 -10.31 23.35 10.84
N HIS A 420 -9.57 23.84 9.84
CA HIS A 420 -9.02 25.20 9.88
C HIS A 420 -10.12 26.27 9.99
N ARG A 421 -11.15 26.19 9.15
CA ARG A 421 -12.27 27.13 9.14
C ARG A 421 -13.07 27.13 10.44
N GLU A 422 -13.53 25.95 10.89
CA GLU A 422 -14.40 25.84 12.07
C GLU A 422 -13.67 26.17 13.39
N SER A 423 -12.35 25.98 13.44
CA SER A 423 -11.51 26.40 14.58
C SER A 423 -11.14 27.88 14.54
N GLY A 424 -11.49 28.62 13.49
CA GLY A 424 -11.06 30.00 13.26
C GLY A 424 -9.54 30.12 13.07
N GLY A 425 -8.93 29.17 12.39
CA GLY A 425 -7.50 29.10 12.09
C GLY A 425 -6.61 28.68 13.27
N LYS A 426 -7.19 28.17 14.37
CA LYS A 426 -6.43 27.78 15.58
C LYS A 426 -5.98 26.32 15.56
N LYS A 427 -6.59 25.50 14.73
CA LYS A 427 -6.33 24.08 14.60
C LYS A 427 -6.11 23.71 13.14
N SER A 428 -5.29 22.71 12.92
CA SER A 428 -4.93 22.17 11.61
C SER A 428 -5.11 20.64 11.58
N ILE A 429 -4.87 20.05 10.43
CA ILE A 429 -4.80 18.59 10.27
C ILE A 429 -3.64 17.99 11.09
N ASP A 430 -2.57 18.75 11.31
CA ASP A 430 -1.43 18.32 12.15
C ASP A 430 -1.85 18.08 13.60
N ASP A 431 -2.70 18.98 14.18
CA ASP A 431 -3.25 18.78 15.52
C ASP A 431 -4.09 17.47 15.58
N PHE A 432 -4.87 17.18 14.54
CA PHE A 432 -5.62 15.92 14.45
C PHE A 432 -4.66 14.72 14.38
N CYS A 433 -3.63 14.77 13.55
CA CYS A 433 -2.65 13.70 13.43
C CYS A 433 -1.92 13.43 14.75
N GLN A 434 -1.53 14.48 15.49
CA GLN A 434 -0.89 14.33 16.80
C GLN A 434 -1.81 13.70 17.84
N GLU A 435 -3.09 14.03 17.85
CA GLU A 435 -4.05 13.46 18.80
C GLU A 435 -4.44 12.02 18.42
N PHE A 436 -4.70 11.78 17.13
CA PHE A 436 -5.21 10.51 16.66
C PHE A 436 -4.13 9.44 16.55
N HIS A 437 -2.93 9.84 16.08
CA HIS A 437 -1.81 8.94 15.81
C HIS A 437 -0.63 9.12 16.77
N GLY A 438 -0.66 10.13 17.66
CA GLY A 438 0.43 10.42 18.58
C GLY A 438 0.42 9.54 19.83
N GLY A 439 1.16 9.99 20.85
CA GLY A 439 1.30 9.31 22.13
C GLY A 439 2.77 9.19 22.56
N PRO A 440 3.11 8.26 23.46
CA PRO A 440 4.49 7.94 23.77
C PRO A 440 5.14 7.12 22.65
N ASN A 441 6.43 7.27 22.45
CA ASN A 441 7.20 6.35 21.60
C ASN A 441 7.18 4.94 22.20
N HIS A 442 6.93 3.96 21.36
CA HIS A 442 7.00 2.52 21.73
C HIS A 442 7.25 1.67 20.48
N GLY A 443 7.52 0.37 20.66
CA GLY A 443 7.63 -0.58 19.54
C GLY A 443 6.28 -0.88 18.88
N PRO A 444 6.23 -1.81 17.93
CA PRO A 444 5.03 -2.13 17.16
C PRO A 444 3.85 -2.47 18.05
N GLU A 445 2.75 -1.77 17.86
CA GLU A 445 1.47 -1.98 18.55
C GLU A 445 0.34 -1.60 17.61
N VAL A 446 -0.76 -2.35 17.62
CA VAL A 446 -1.96 -2.03 16.87
C VAL A 446 -3.02 -1.48 17.81
N LYS A 447 -3.43 -0.23 17.60
CA LYS A 447 -4.54 0.41 18.29
C LYS A 447 -5.69 0.63 17.32
N THR A 448 -6.68 -0.22 17.40
CA THR A 448 -7.83 -0.17 16.48
C THR A 448 -8.71 1.05 16.70
N TYR A 449 -9.47 1.45 15.66
CA TYR A 449 -10.47 2.50 15.75
C TYR A 449 -11.72 2.15 14.92
N THR A 450 -12.83 2.81 15.24
CA THR A 450 -14.09 2.75 14.51
C THR A 450 -14.41 4.09 13.86
N PHE A 451 -15.37 4.10 12.92
CA PHE A 451 -15.90 5.34 12.34
C PHE A 451 -16.37 6.34 13.41
N ASP A 452 -17.05 5.86 14.44
CA ASP A 452 -17.57 6.73 15.52
C ASP A 452 -16.41 7.37 16.32
N GLU A 453 -15.32 6.63 16.56
CA GLU A 453 -14.13 7.18 17.23
C GLU A 453 -13.45 8.26 16.37
N LEU A 454 -13.32 8.03 15.06
CA LEU A 454 -12.80 9.02 14.11
C LEU A 454 -13.63 10.31 14.15
N VAL A 455 -14.94 10.19 13.99
CA VAL A 455 -15.89 11.32 14.07
C VAL A 455 -15.80 12.04 15.41
N LYS A 456 -15.75 11.30 16.52
CA LYS A 456 -15.60 11.86 17.86
C LYS A 456 -14.32 12.68 18.02
N THR A 457 -13.20 12.17 17.50
CA THR A 457 -11.91 12.85 17.55
C THR A 457 -11.96 14.16 16.76
N LEU A 458 -12.46 14.15 15.53
CA LEU A 458 -12.62 15.35 14.70
C LEU A 458 -13.51 16.40 15.39
N ASN A 459 -14.61 15.99 16.01
CA ASN A 459 -15.49 16.90 16.75
C ASN A 459 -14.81 17.57 17.95
N ALA A 460 -13.80 16.97 18.55
CA ALA A 460 -13.04 17.58 19.64
C ALA A 460 -12.18 18.77 19.16
N PHE A 461 -11.75 18.76 17.88
CA PHE A 461 -10.97 19.85 17.27
C PHE A 461 -11.83 20.94 16.67
N ALA A 462 -12.86 20.54 15.94
CA ALA A 462 -13.75 21.43 15.19
C ALA A 462 -15.18 20.88 15.27
N PRO A 463 -16.07 21.47 16.07
CA PRO A 463 -17.46 21.07 16.13
C PRO A 463 -18.15 21.24 14.76
N PHE A 464 -18.51 20.14 14.13
CA PHE A 464 -19.09 20.08 12.80
C PHE A 464 -19.91 18.79 12.63
N ASP A 465 -20.85 18.72 11.69
CA ASP A 465 -21.56 17.48 11.38
C ASP A 465 -20.67 16.54 10.54
N TRP A 466 -19.61 16.01 11.17
CA TRP A 466 -18.65 15.12 10.51
C TRP A 466 -19.29 13.84 9.98
N ALA A 467 -20.22 13.25 10.74
CA ALA A 467 -20.92 12.04 10.30
C ALA A 467 -21.74 12.30 9.04
N GLY A 468 -22.54 13.36 9.03
CA GLY A 468 -23.32 13.76 7.84
C GLY A 468 -22.44 14.12 6.65
N PHE A 469 -21.31 14.80 6.89
CA PHE A 469 -20.33 15.12 5.86
C PHE A 469 -19.76 13.85 5.20
N PHE A 470 -19.20 12.93 5.99
CA PHE A 470 -18.64 11.68 5.45
C PHE A 470 -19.70 10.84 4.74
N HIS A 471 -20.87 10.63 5.35
CA HIS A 471 -21.94 9.87 4.69
C HIS A 471 -22.33 10.48 3.34
N THR A 472 -22.39 11.81 3.24
CA THR A 472 -22.72 12.50 1.99
C THR A 472 -21.65 12.30 0.92
N ARG A 473 -20.35 12.46 1.30
CA ARG A 473 -19.24 12.28 0.36
C ARG A 473 -19.09 10.83 -0.08
N LEU A 474 -19.14 9.90 0.85
CA LEU A 474 -19.00 8.47 0.60
C LEU A 474 -20.12 7.88 -0.26
N ALA A 475 -21.33 8.41 -0.15
CA ALA A 475 -22.50 7.96 -0.94
C ALA A 475 -22.68 8.71 -2.27
N SER A 476 -21.86 9.72 -2.55
CA SER A 476 -22.02 10.56 -3.74
C SER A 476 -21.78 9.80 -5.04
N THR A 477 -22.69 10.02 -6.01
CA THR A 477 -22.56 9.60 -7.41
C THR A 477 -22.53 10.82 -8.36
N SER A 478 -22.01 11.96 -7.88
CA SER A 478 -21.82 13.15 -8.72
C SER A 478 -20.78 12.90 -9.82
N ALA A 479 -21.03 13.39 -11.02
CA ALA A 479 -20.04 13.41 -12.10
C ALA A 479 -18.91 14.43 -11.84
N GLU A 480 -19.12 15.40 -10.95
CA GLU A 480 -18.15 16.43 -10.61
C GLU A 480 -17.18 15.95 -9.54
N ALA A 481 -15.88 16.24 -9.69
CA ALA A 481 -14.89 15.94 -8.67
C ALA A 481 -15.16 16.69 -7.36
N PRO A 482 -14.81 16.13 -6.18
CA PRO A 482 -15.00 16.78 -4.89
C PRO A 482 -13.89 17.82 -4.62
N VAL A 483 -13.91 18.95 -5.35
CA VAL A 483 -12.87 20.00 -5.28
C VAL A 483 -13.03 20.98 -4.12
N GLY A 484 -13.95 20.74 -3.19
CA GLY A 484 -14.26 21.63 -2.07
C GLY A 484 -13.05 21.98 -1.21
N GLY A 485 -12.11 21.05 -1.02
CA GLY A 485 -10.84 21.29 -0.32
C GLY A 485 -9.91 22.22 -1.09
N ILE A 486 -9.78 22.05 -2.40
CA ILE A 486 -8.97 22.91 -3.28
C ILE A 486 -9.52 24.34 -3.26
N GLU A 487 -10.84 24.50 -3.44
CA GLU A 487 -11.49 25.82 -3.46
C GLU A 487 -11.41 26.51 -2.10
N SER A 488 -11.65 25.79 -1.03
CA SER A 488 -11.53 26.31 0.34
C SER A 488 -10.07 26.62 0.69
N GLY A 489 -9.11 25.90 0.10
CA GLY A 489 -7.67 26.15 0.19
C GLY A 489 -7.20 27.37 -0.61
N GLY A 490 -8.09 28.04 -1.34
CA GLY A 490 -7.79 29.27 -2.09
C GLY A 490 -7.27 29.06 -3.51
N TRP A 491 -7.62 27.93 -4.14
CA TRP A 491 -7.18 27.59 -5.50
C TRP A 491 -8.35 27.12 -6.36
N LYS A 492 -8.16 27.14 -7.69
CA LYS A 492 -9.16 26.72 -8.70
C LYS A 492 -8.48 25.87 -9.77
N ILE A 493 -9.23 24.93 -10.35
CA ILE A 493 -8.75 24.15 -11.50
C ILE A 493 -9.06 24.91 -12.78
N LEU A 494 -8.04 25.10 -13.62
CA LEU A 494 -8.16 25.57 -14.98
C LEU A 494 -7.47 24.62 -15.95
N PHE A 495 -8.04 24.51 -17.16
CA PHE A 495 -7.43 23.76 -18.25
C PHE A 495 -6.80 24.72 -19.25
N ASN A 496 -5.56 24.46 -19.64
CA ASN A 496 -4.86 25.19 -20.70
C ASN A 496 -4.01 24.22 -21.55
N ASP A 497 -3.25 24.75 -22.51
CA ASP A 497 -2.44 23.97 -23.46
C ASP A 497 -0.98 23.75 -23.02
N LYS A 498 -0.64 24.11 -21.79
CA LYS A 498 0.71 23.90 -21.23
C LYS A 498 0.79 22.51 -20.60
N PRO A 499 1.77 21.67 -20.97
CA PRO A 499 1.98 20.37 -20.34
C PRO A 499 2.25 20.49 -18.83
N LEU A 500 1.81 19.47 -18.06
CA LEU A 500 2.16 19.34 -16.66
C LEU A 500 3.67 19.11 -16.51
N LYS A 501 4.23 19.58 -15.41
CA LYS A 501 5.63 19.35 -15.02
C LYS A 501 5.78 18.06 -14.17
N LEU A 502 4.74 17.23 -14.09
CA LEU A 502 4.78 15.94 -13.43
C LEU A 502 5.45 14.91 -14.34
N GLU A 503 6.61 14.42 -13.96
CA GLU A 503 7.28 13.32 -14.65
C GLU A 503 6.88 11.97 -14.00
N GLY A 504 6.61 10.97 -14.81
CA GLY A 504 6.61 9.56 -14.39
C GLY A 504 5.27 8.93 -13.99
N ARG A 505 4.22 9.65 -13.67
CA ARG A 505 3.05 9.04 -13.01
C ARG A 505 1.79 8.87 -13.85
N ARG A 506 1.68 8.51 -15.03
CA ARG A 506 0.41 8.18 -15.78
C ARG A 506 0.41 8.57 -17.27
N GLY A 507 1.50 8.40 -17.99
CA GLY A 507 1.51 8.65 -19.43
C GLY A 507 1.36 10.15 -19.77
N ASN A 508 0.95 10.46 -21.00
CA ASN A 508 0.68 11.85 -21.40
C ASN A 508 -0.76 12.25 -20.97
N PRO A 509 -0.96 12.97 -19.88
CA PRO A 509 -2.29 13.32 -19.40
C PRO A 509 -3.07 14.22 -20.38
N GLY A 510 -2.37 14.87 -21.31
CA GLY A 510 -3.01 15.71 -22.33
C GLY A 510 -3.96 14.95 -23.24
N ASP A 511 -3.65 13.70 -23.55
CA ASP A 511 -4.51 12.85 -24.40
C ASP A 511 -5.82 12.51 -23.68
N VAL A 512 -5.72 12.25 -22.36
CA VAL A 512 -6.87 11.93 -21.49
C VAL A 512 -7.86 13.10 -21.43
N TYR A 513 -7.35 14.29 -21.13
CA TYR A 513 -8.21 15.47 -20.92
C TYR A 513 -8.63 16.18 -22.21
N SER A 514 -8.05 15.79 -23.35
CA SER A 514 -8.42 16.31 -24.68
C SER A 514 -9.42 15.39 -25.37
N VAL A 515 -8.98 14.21 -25.76
CA VAL A 515 -9.78 13.26 -26.54
C VAL A 515 -10.29 12.06 -25.74
N GLY A 516 -9.83 11.89 -24.49
CA GLY A 516 -10.26 10.81 -23.59
C GLY A 516 -9.55 9.49 -23.84
N LEU A 517 -8.26 9.50 -24.19
CA LEU A 517 -7.46 8.31 -24.43
C LEU A 517 -6.32 8.18 -23.41
N GLN A 518 -6.12 6.96 -22.91
CA GLN A 518 -4.86 6.51 -22.31
C GLN A 518 -4.23 5.50 -23.26
N VAL A 519 -2.97 5.76 -23.65
CA VAL A 519 -2.27 4.94 -24.64
C VAL A 519 -0.91 4.54 -24.07
N GLY A 520 -0.60 3.25 -24.09
CA GLY A 520 0.72 2.74 -23.73
C GLY A 520 1.78 3.11 -24.77
N SER A 521 3.04 3.01 -24.38
CA SER A 521 4.18 3.31 -25.26
C SER A 521 4.23 2.47 -26.54
N ASP A 522 3.61 1.30 -26.53
CA ASP A 522 3.47 0.39 -27.66
C ASP A 522 2.28 0.69 -28.58
N GLY A 523 1.51 1.75 -28.27
CA GLY A 523 0.32 2.17 -29.01
C GLY A 523 -0.97 1.45 -28.60
N VAL A 524 -0.94 0.58 -27.60
CA VAL A 524 -2.15 -0.07 -27.09
C VAL A 524 -2.95 0.91 -26.25
N VAL A 525 -4.24 1.07 -26.55
CA VAL A 525 -5.18 1.85 -25.74
C VAL A 525 -5.43 1.11 -24.44
N THR A 526 -4.92 1.63 -23.35
CA THR A 526 -5.12 1.08 -22.00
C THR A 526 -6.49 1.46 -21.47
N ASP A 527 -6.97 2.66 -21.78
CA ASP A 527 -8.34 3.08 -21.45
C ASP A 527 -8.87 4.12 -22.46
N ALA A 528 -10.20 4.15 -22.65
CA ALA A 528 -10.93 5.14 -23.41
C ALA A 528 -12.12 5.63 -22.57
N ILE A 529 -12.15 6.91 -22.24
CA ILE A 529 -13.14 7.49 -21.33
C ILE A 529 -14.52 7.46 -21.96
N VAL A 530 -15.48 6.83 -21.30
CA VAL A 530 -16.87 6.73 -21.74
C VAL A 530 -17.45 8.14 -21.95
N GLY A 531 -18.05 8.37 -23.12
CA GLY A 531 -18.61 9.67 -23.53
C GLY A 531 -17.58 10.68 -24.04
N SER A 532 -16.29 10.33 -24.12
CA SER A 532 -15.25 11.19 -24.69
C SER A 532 -15.27 11.20 -26.23
N PRO A 533 -14.63 12.19 -26.89
CA PRO A 533 -14.54 12.24 -28.34
C PRO A 533 -13.96 10.97 -28.97
N ALA A 534 -12.97 10.34 -28.34
CA ALA A 534 -12.38 9.10 -28.84
C ALA A 534 -13.33 7.90 -28.69
N PHE A 535 -14.02 7.80 -27.56
CA PHE A 535 -15.02 6.76 -27.32
C PHE A 535 -16.17 6.87 -28.34
N GLU A 536 -16.70 8.06 -28.58
CA GLU A 536 -17.76 8.30 -29.57
C GLU A 536 -17.31 8.00 -31.02
N ALA A 537 -16.00 8.12 -31.28
CA ALA A 537 -15.41 7.70 -32.55
C ALA A 537 -15.20 6.19 -32.68
N GLY A 538 -15.57 5.41 -31.66
CA GLY A 538 -15.48 3.95 -31.65
C GLY A 538 -14.11 3.40 -31.21
N VAL A 539 -13.27 4.22 -30.54
CA VAL A 539 -12.04 3.73 -29.90
C VAL A 539 -12.39 3.11 -28.54
N SER A 540 -11.79 1.96 -28.24
CA SER A 540 -11.95 1.29 -26.95
C SER A 540 -10.63 0.74 -26.43
N SER A 541 -10.62 0.38 -25.14
CA SER A 541 -9.51 -0.33 -24.53
C SER A 541 -9.12 -1.59 -25.30
N GLN A 542 -7.84 -1.95 -25.30
CA GLN A 542 -7.19 -3.06 -25.99
C GLN A 542 -7.05 -2.89 -27.52
N MET A 543 -7.56 -1.83 -28.12
CA MET A 543 -7.22 -1.48 -29.50
C MET A 543 -5.78 -1.00 -29.58
N LYS A 544 -5.07 -1.38 -30.65
CA LYS A 544 -3.73 -0.89 -30.92
C LYS A 544 -3.76 0.18 -32.01
N ILE A 545 -3.36 1.39 -31.68
CA ILE A 545 -3.20 2.47 -32.65
C ILE A 545 -1.92 2.19 -33.45
N ILE A 546 -2.03 2.09 -34.77
CA ILE A 546 -0.91 1.87 -35.68
C ILE A 546 -0.69 3.03 -36.65
N GLY A 547 -1.63 3.98 -36.72
CA GLY A 547 -1.50 5.15 -37.56
C GLY A 547 -2.32 6.34 -37.06
N VAL A 548 -1.78 7.53 -37.28
CA VAL A 548 -2.40 8.82 -36.98
C VAL A 548 -2.32 9.70 -38.21
N ASN A 549 -3.46 10.15 -38.73
CA ASN A 549 -3.56 11.04 -39.92
C ASN A 549 -2.76 10.51 -41.14
N GLY A 550 -2.82 9.17 -41.36
CA GLY A 550 -2.16 8.50 -42.48
C GLY A 550 -0.65 8.24 -42.31
N ARG A 551 -0.08 8.52 -41.15
CA ARG A 551 1.31 8.23 -40.79
C ARG A 551 1.39 7.13 -39.73
N VAL A 552 2.49 6.38 -39.67
CA VAL A 552 2.73 5.37 -38.64
C VAL A 552 2.69 6.01 -37.26
N TYR A 553 2.02 5.35 -36.31
CA TYR A 553 1.86 5.85 -34.95
C TYR A 553 3.20 6.09 -34.24
N THR A 554 3.31 7.23 -33.61
CA THR A 554 4.16 7.50 -32.45
C THR A 554 3.37 8.33 -31.44
N GLN A 555 3.76 8.29 -30.18
CA GLN A 555 3.10 9.08 -29.14
C GLN A 555 3.13 10.59 -29.45
N GLU A 556 4.26 11.07 -29.95
CA GLU A 556 4.44 12.48 -30.34
C GLU A 556 3.48 12.86 -31.46
N LEU A 557 3.27 11.97 -32.43
CA LEU A 557 2.37 12.22 -33.56
C LEU A 557 0.91 12.33 -33.13
N LEU A 558 0.49 11.52 -32.16
CA LEU A 558 -0.84 11.60 -31.57
C LEU A 558 -1.00 12.94 -30.81
N SER A 559 -0.03 13.26 -29.96
CA SER A 559 -0.03 14.53 -29.20
C SER A 559 -0.01 15.76 -30.11
N ASP A 560 0.78 15.75 -31.21
CA ASP A 560 0.81 16.83 -32.21
C ASP A 560 -0.53 16.93 -32.94
N ALA A 561 -1.17 15.80 -33.28
CA ALA A 561 -2.48 15.82 -33.93
C ALA A 561 -3.55 16.41 -33.01
N ILE A 562 -3.54 16.08 -31.73
CA ILE A 562 -4.45 16.66 -30.73
C ILE A 562 -4.19 18.15 -30.55
N LYS A 563 -2.93 18.58 -30.42
CA LYS A 563 -2.55 19.98 -30.29
C LYS A 563 -2.98 20.80 -31.50
N SER A 564 -2.71 20.29 -32.71
CA SER A 564 -3.05 20.95 -33.95
C SER A 564 -4.55 20.99 -34.25
N ALA A 565 -5.35 20.14 -33.57
CA ALA A 565 -6.78 20.05 -33.78
C ALA A 565 -7.51 21.38 -33.49
N LYS A 566 -6.95 22.26 -32.66
CA LYS A 566 -7.51 23.57 -32.32
C LYS A 566 -7.75 24.45 -33.55
N ASP A 567 -6.82 24.39 -34.51
CA ASP A 567 -6.82 25.22 -35.73
C ASP A 567 -7.15 24.38 -36.98
N ALA A 568 -7.35 23.05 -36.82
CA ALA A 568 -7.62 22.17 -37.94
C ALA A 568 -9.11 22.10 -38.27
N SER A 569 -9.43 22.11 -39.57
CA SER A 569 -10.79 21.85 -40.04
C SER A 569 -11.12 20.38 -40.21
N GLN A 570 -10.10 19.52 -40.19
CA GLN A 570 -10.23 18.08 -40.37
C GLN A 570 -10.19 17.35 -39.01
N PRO A 571 -10.98 16.29 -38.82
CA PRO A 571 -10.93 15.48 -37.64
C PRO A 571 -9.62 14.67 -37.55
N ILE A 572 -9.28 14.16 -36.37
CA ILE A 572 -8.14 13.27 -36.18
C ILE A 572 -8.53 11.88 -36.65
N SER A 573 -7.76 11.31 -37.58
CA SER A 573 -7.98 9.94 -38.09
C SER A 573 -7.00 8.97 -37.46
N LEU A 574 -7.51 7.96 -36.75
CA LEU A 574 -6.73 6.88 -36.18
C LEU A 574 -6.94 5.60 -36.99
N LEU A 575 -5.86 4.96 -37.42
CA LEU A 575 -5.90 3.58 -37.91
C LEU A 575 -5.56 2.66 -36.73
N VAL A 576 -6.48 1.76 -36.39
CA VAL A 576 -6.33 0.85 -35.25
C VAL A 576 -6.40 -0.61 -35.71
N VAL A 577 -5.79 -1.50 -34.91
CA VAL A 577 -5.94 -2.96 -35.03
C VAL A 577 -6.74 -3.44 -33.83
N VAL A 578 -7.77 -4.24 -34.12
CA VAL A 578 -8.59 -4.93 -33.11
C VAL A 578 -9.02 -6.27 -33.67
N ASP A 579 -8.85 -7.37 -32.90
CA ASP A 579 -9.25 -8.72 -33.28
C ASP A 579 -8.72 -9.17 -34.65
N GLY A 580 -7.53 -8.67 -35.03
CA GLY A 580 -6.91 -8.98 -36.34
C GLY A 580 -7.44 -8.13 -37.50
N TYR A 581 -8.34 -7.19 -37.26
CA TYR A 581 -8.89 -6.31 -38.32
C TYR A 581 -8.34 -4.88 -38.18
N PHE A 582 -8.17 -4.22 -39.34
CA PHE A 582 -7.94 -2.80 -39.40
C PHE A 582 -9.27 -2.04 -39.33
N ARG A 583 -9.29 -0.98 -38.54
CA ARG A 583 -10.42 -0.05 -38.46
C ARG A 583 -9.91 1.37 -38.46
N THR A 584 -10.63 2.27 -39.15
CA THR A 584 -10.39 3.72 -39.05
C THR A 584 -11.40 4.32 -38.09
N CYS A 585 -10.90 4.99 -37.04
CA CYS A 585 -11.70 5.76 -36.11
C CYS A 585 -11.46 7.26 -36.39
N THR A 586 -12.53 8.02 -36.53
CA THR A 586 -12.48 9.46 -36.88
C THR A 586 -12.96 10.27 -35.68
N ILE A 587 -12.02 10.93 -34.99
CA ILE A 587 -12.30 11.69 -33.78
C ILE A 587 -12.60 13.14 -34.19
N ASN A 588 -13.85 13.55 -34.02
CA ASN A 588 -14.28 14.94 -34.29
C ASN A 588 -13.98 15.80 -33.04
N TYR A 589 -12.75 16.28 -32.95
CA TYR A 589 -12.26 17.10 -31.85
C TYR A 589 -11.50 18.31 -32.34
N HIS A 590 -11.80 19.49 -31.77
CA HIS A 590 -11.22 20.79 -32.17
C HIS A 590 -10.81 21.63 -30.94
N GLY A 591 -10.62 21.02 -29.79
CA GLY A 591 -10.28 21.71 -28.54
C GLY A 591 -8.79 22.00 -28.35
N GLY A 592 -7.92 21.32 -29.09
CA GLY A 592 -6.47 21.37 -28.88
C GLY A 592 -6.04 20.55 -27.62
N ALA A 593 -4.77 20.63 -27.28
CA ALA A 593 -4.27 19.98 -26.06
C ALA A 593 -4.82 20.67 -24.80
N ARG A 594 -5.18 19.87 -23.78
CA ARG A 594 -5.72 20.36 -22.52
C ARG A 594 -5.02 19.68 -21.36
N TYR A 595 -4.52 20.49 -20.43
CA TYR A 595 -3.88 20.02 -19.20
C TYR A 595 -4.49 20.76 -18.01
N PRO A 596 -4.79 20.06 -16.90
CA PRO A 596 -5.31 20.68 -15.69
C PRO A 596 -4.19 21.38 -14.92
N HIS A 597 -4.48 22.56 -14.36
CA HIS A 597 -3.57 23.28 -13.46
C HIS A 597 -4.36 23.90 -12.33
N LEU A 598 -3.77 23.97 -11.15
CA LEU A 598 -4.28 24.83 -10.10
C LEU A 598 -3.83 26.27 -10.35
N VAL A 599 -4.75 27.19 -10.18
CA VAL A 599 -4.47 28.62 -10.21
C VAL A 599 -4.97 29.27 -8.94
N ARG A 600 -4.20 30.23 -8.42
CA ARG A 600 -4.53 30.94 -7.20
C ARG A 600 -5.84 31.72 -7.33
N ASP A 601 -6.74 31.57 -6.34
CA ASP A 601 -7.91 32.43 -6.15
C ASP A 601 -7.55 33.56 -5.17
N SER A 602 -7.20 34.74 -5.70
CA SER A 602 -6.74 35.88 -4.90
C SER A 602 -7.78 36.41 -3.90
N ASP A 603 -9.05 36.05 -4.08
CA ASP A 603 -10.13 36.49 -3.20
C ASP A 603 -10.24 35.66 -1.91
N ARG A 604 -9.45 34.60 -1.79
CA ARG A 604 -9.41 33.69 -0.64
C ARG A 604 -8.01 33.61 -0.01
N PRO A 605 -7.88 33.30 1.31
CA PRO A 605 -6.59 32.97 1.90
C PRO A 605 -5.90 31.82 1.20
N ASP A 606 -4.58 31.79 1.22
CA ASP A 606 -3.77 30.72 0.67
C ASP A 606 -3.49 29.65 1.71
N TYR A 607 -4.48 28.81 1.97
CA TYR A 607 -4.32 27.75 2.95
C TYR A 607 -3.61 26.51 2.36
N LEU A 608 -3.72 26.29 1.03
CA LEU A 608 -3.07 25.15 0.39
C LEU A 608 -1.54 25.22 0.52
N ASP A 609 -0.96 26.42 0.27
CA ASP A 609 0.48 26.62 0.46
C ASP A 609 0.90 26.61 1.95
N GLU A 610 -0.01 26.91 2.87
CA GLU A 610 0.27 26.77 4.31
C GLU A 610 0.43 25.30 4.71
N LEU A 611 -0.37 24.41 4.16
CA LEU A 611 -0.33 22.98 4.47
C LEU A 611 1.02 22.32 4.14
N ILE A 612 1.68 22.79 3.08
CA ILE A 612 2.94 22.22 2.59
C ILE A 612 4.20 22.97 3.06
N LYS A 613 4.07 23.95 3.94
CA LYS A 613 5.26 24.61 4.53
C LYS A 613 6.02 23.66 5.44
N PRO A 614 7.37 23.60 5.34
CA PRO A 614 8.18 22.82 6.25
C PRO A 614 7.97 23.26 7.71
N HIS A 615 7.83 22.29 8.63
CA HIS A 615 7.71 22.52 10.08
C HIS A 615 8.98 22.10 10.82
N ALA A 616 9.79 21.20 10.26
CA ALA A 616 11.13 20.93 10.75
C ALA A 616 12.07 22.06 10.30
N ALA A 617 13.00 22.48 11.17
CA ALA A 617 14.00 23.46 10.77
C ALA A 617 14.80 22.91 9.59
N ALA A 618 14.99 23.73 8.53
CA ALA A 618 15.86 23.35 7.43
C ALA A 618 17.26 23.05 7.96
N GLN A 619 17.74 21.83 7.75
CA GLN A 619 19.05 21.36 8.23
C GLN A 619 20.08 21.39 7.13
#